data_9673c750d370b54ede485986d795e8ca
#
_entry.id   9673c750d370b54ede485986d795e8ca
#
_cell.length_a   1.000
_cell.length_b   1.000
_cell.length_c   1.000
_cell.angle_alpha   90.00
_cell.angle_beta   90.00
_cell.angle_gamma   90.00
#
_symmetry.space_group_name_H-M   'P 1'
#
loop_
_entity.id
_entity.type
_entity.pdbx_description
1 polymer ?
#
loop_
_entity_poly.entity_id
_entity_poly.type
_entity_poly.pdbx_seq_one_letter_code
_entity_poly.pdbx_strand_id
1 'polypeptide(L)'
;IEKYEFIFEIMGKHSNLFLTEKNKILTSIFTASLDEGNRVIFSGSFYSLPFEKLKISPTQITKEDFPFSSGEDFLNKVEGVGKIIANETYNDYDKFQSYLKNYSPRIYYLEKNNILTYNEFLEFSDYKFEKFDTISAALNEYLNFSFKSSLFNSKKTNLLKFIDTQLQRNNKIIQNIQKDIDKNSNSQKYKNIGDILAANMHMLKPDQTLITLFDFYNEKDIEIKLDSTLSPNENLNIYYNRYNKSKRTIEALNERLPKIKEEVQYLEETKVYVNKETEIIGLEEISDELNVKQKRKIKLNKPKKRELLTFKYEDFSILVGRNSNENEEITFEKGNASDIWLHIKDLPGSHVLIIANNYTIPDNVLLFAAKLAGFYSKSNIGDKVSIDYCEKRYVKKIKKSKPGNVTYTNNKTIDVIVEKIN
;
A
#
# COMPACT_ATOMS: atom_id res chain seq x y z
N ILE A 1 17.93 34.95 38.80
CA ILE A 1 17.53 33.55 39.12
C ILE A 1 17.25 32.78 37.82
N GLU A 2 18.17 32.69 36.91
CA GLU A 2 17.96 31.75 35.77
C GLU A 2 19.00 30.68 35.91
N LYS A 3 18.51 29.51 36.34
CA LYS A 3 19.34 28.38 36.65
C LYS A 3 19.55 27.49 35.41
N TYR A 4 18.60 27.53 34.45
CA TYR A 4 18.52 26.65 33.29
C TYR A 4 18.44 27.42 31.98
N GLU A 5 19.08 26.88 30.93
CA GLU A 5 19.05 27.42 29.58
C GLU A 5 18.56 26.38 28.60
N PHE A 6 17.72 26.78 27.62
CA PHE A 6 17.37 26.01 26.47
C PHE A 6 18.18 26.49 25.27
N ILE A 7 18.96 25.57 24.68
CA ILE A 7 19.78 25.85 23.49
C ILE A 7 19.19 25.09 22.30
N PHE A 8 18.84 25.81 21.26
CA PHE A 8 18.33 25.25 20.01
C PHE A 8 19.40 25.32 18.92
N GLU A 9 19.82 24.20 18.43
CA GLU A 9 20.67 24.10 17.24
C GLU A 9 19.80 23.79 16.03
N ILE A 10 19.74 24.71 15.07
CA ILE A 10 18.93 24.55 13.84
C ILE A 10 19.87 24.25 12.68
N MET A 11 20.13 22.96 12.42
CA MET A 11 21.08 22.47 11.42
C MET A 11 20.48 21.38 10.52
N GLY A 12 19.23 21.55 10.07
CA GLY A 12 18.52 20.58 9.25
C GLY A 12 18.41 19.20 9.96
N LYS A 13 18.91 18.14 9.35
CA LYS A 13 18.87 16.78 9.93
C LYS A 13 19.69 16.61 11.21
N HIS A 14 20.58 17.53 11.49
CA HIS A 14 21.45 17.54 12.70
C HIS A 14 20.95 18.52 13.77
N SER A 15 19.74 19.06 13.63
CA SER A 15 19.14 19.94 14.63
C SER A 15 19.01 19.23 15.97
N ASN A 16 19.28 19.95 17.05
CA ASN A 16 19.18 19.41 18.41
C ASN A 16 18.60 20.45 19.37
N LEU A 17 18.13 20.00 20.51
CA LEU A 17 17.66 20.83 21.61
C LEU A 17 18.33 20.36 22.89
N PHE A 18 18.90 21.30 23.64
CA PHE A 18 19.58 21.03 24.90
C PHE A 18 18.88 21.76 26.04
N LEU A 19 18.79 21.14 27.19
CA LEU A 19 18.57 21.75 28.46
C LEU A 19 19.89 21.76 29.21
N THR A 20 20.40 22.96 29.59
CA THR A 20 21.67 23.09 30.30
C THR A 20 21.50 23.80 31.63
N GLU A 21 22.41 23.54 32.58
CA GLU A 21 22.61 24.27 33.81
C GLU A 21 24.10 24.62 33.93
N LYS A 22 24.43 25.92 33.99
CA LYS A 22 25.84 26.38 34.02
C LYS A 22 26.69 25.75 32.93
N ASN A 23 26.19 25.76 31.69
CA ASN A 23 26.80 25.17 30.51
C ASN A 23 26.96 23.64 30.54
N LYS A 24 26.40 22.95 31.56
CA LYS A 24 26.39 21.48 31.64
C LYS A 24 25.09 20.94 31.08
N ILE A 25 25.17 20.01 30.13
CA ILE A 25 24.01 19.38 29.49
C ILE A 25 23.29 18.52 30.54
N LEU A 26 22.04 18.83 30.81
CA LEU A 26 21.17 17.99 31.63
C LEU A 26 20.48 16.94 30.76
N THR A 27 20.01 17.35 29.59
CA THR A 27 19.41 16.45 28.58
C THR A 27 19.47 17.07 27.19
N SER A 28 19.37 16.23 26.17
CA SER A 28 19.26 16.61 24.76
C SER A 28 18.31 15.68 24.01
N ILE A 29 17.79 16.10 22.85
CA ILE A 29 16.96 15.20 22.01
C ILE A 29 17.81 14.10 21.39
N PHE A 30 19.00 14.45 20.87
CA PHE A 30 19.94 13.49 20.30
C PHE A 30 21.24 13.52 21.09
N THR A 31 21.78 12.35 21.32
CA THR A 31 23.10 12.13 21.95
C THR A 31 24.11 11.74 20.88
N ALA A 32 25.38 12.08 21.07
CA ALA A 32 26.49 11.69 20.19
C ALA A 32 27.71 11.30 21.02
N SER A 33 28.38 10.23 20.63
CA SER A 33 29.66 9.79 21.17
C SER A 33 30.83 10.32 20.33
N LEU A 34 32.07 10.20 20.85
CA LEU A 34 33.29 10.58 20.11
C LEU A 34 33.47 9.82 18.80
N ASP A 35 32.95 8.60 18.70
CA ASP A 35 33.05 7.75 17.51
C ASP A 35 32.12 8.20 16.38
N GLU A 36 31.08 9.00 16.71
CA GLU A 36 30.04 9.45 15.77
C GLU A 36 30.24 10.89 15.30
N GLY A 37 31.19 11.63 15.88
CA GLY A 37 31.43 13.02 15.52
C GLY A 37 32.44 13.73 16.44
N ASN A 38 32.78 14.96 16.05
CA ASN A 38 33.77 15.77 16.79
C ASN A 38 33.25 16.39 18.10
N ARG A 39 32.00 16.10 18.50
CA ARG A 39 31.35 16.62 19.70
C ARG A 39 30.75 15.49 20.52
N VAL A 40 31.01 15.57 21.81
CA VAL A 40 30.41 14.66 22.80
C VAL A 40 29.12 15.28 23.33
N ILE A 41 27.99 14.60 23.15
CA ILE A 41 26.67 15.10 23.55
C ILE A 41 25.99 14.01 24.41
N PHE A 42 26.12 14.13 25.72
CA PHE A 42 25.38 13.31 26.70
C PHE A 42 25.12 14.07 27.98
N SER A 43 24.17 13.60 28.79
CA SER A 43 23.87 14.17 30.08
C SER A 43 25.11 14.20 30.98
N GLY A 44 25.46 15.36 31.49
CA GLY A 44 26.66 15.59 32.33
C GLY A 44 27.87 16.14 31.59
N SER A 45 27.93 16.09 30.24
CA SER A 45 29.00 16.75 29.47
C SER A 45 28.76 18.28 29.42
N PHE A 46 29.84 19.03 29.12
CA PHE A 46 29.70 20.46 28.88
C PHE A 46 29.24 20.69 27.43
N TYR A 47 28.32 21.65 27.30
CA TYR A 47 27.90 22.10 25.99
C TYR A 47 29.05 22.87 25.29
N SER A 48 29.30 22.51 24.03
CA SER A 48 30.20 23.24 23.14
C SER A 48 29.46 23.56 21.85
N LEU A 49 29.75 24.71 21.24
CA LEU A 49 29.18 25.08 19.94
C LEU A 49 29.57 24.03 18.85
N PRO A 50 28.73 23.83 17.85
CA PRO A 50 29.16 23.11 16.63
C PRO A 50 30.35 23.84 16.02
N PHE A 51 31.21 23.13 15.31
CA PHE A 51 32.45 23.70 14.75
C PHE A 51 32.25 25.08 14.12
N GLU A 52 32.90 26.08 14.68
CA GLU A 52 33.08 27.38 14.04
C GLU A 52 34.12 27.22 12.90
N LYS A 53 33.65 27.04 11.67
CA LYS A 53 34.43 27.56 10.56
C LYS A 53 34.35 29.09 10.69
N LEU A 54 35.49 29.78 10.75
CA LEU A 54 35.57 31.24 10.70
C LEU A 54 35.00 31.69 9.35
N LYS A 55 33.69 31.92 9.29
CA LYS A 55 32.99 32.43 8.13
C LYS A 55 32.59 33.89 8.40
N ILE A 56 32.55 34.66 7.33
CA ILE A 56 32.16 36.10 7.39
C ILE A 56 30.62 36.13 7.51
N SER A 57 30.12 36.96 8.43
CA SER A 57 28.67 37.20 8.51
C SER A 57 28.18 37.88 7.22
N PRO A 58 27.04 37.46 6.65
CA PRO A 58 26.51 38.10 5.44
C PRO A 58 26.24 39.58 5.56
N THR A 59 26.02 40.08 6.79
CA THR A 59 25.82 41.50 7.07
C THR A 59 27.12 42.30 7.12
N GLN A 60 28.27 41.65 7.21
CA GLN A 60 29.61 42.27 7.26
C GLN A 60 30.32 42.28 5.91
N ILE A 61 29.76 41.60 4.90
CA ILE A 61 30.35 41.55 3.55
C ILE A 61 30.24 42.89 2.86
N THR A 62 31.34 43.32 2.29
CA THR A 62 31.46 44.55 1.51
C THR A 62 31.61 44.25 0.01
N LYS A 63 31.51 45.29 -0.80
CA LYS A 63 31.71 45.17 -2.26
C LYS A 63 33.14 44.76 -2.63
N GLU A 64 34.11 45.01 -1.74
CA GLU A 64 35.52 44.64 -1.92
C GLU A 64 35.76 43.14 -1.77
N ASP A 65 34.87 42.43 -1.07
CA ASP A 65 34.93 40.98 -0.92
C ASP A 65 34.48 40.23 -2.18
N PHE A 66 33.88 40.93 -3.15
CA PHE A 66 33.39 40.35 -4.42
C PHE A 66 34.32 40.67 -5.60
N PRO A 67 34.30 39.78 -6.65
CA PRO A 67 33.55 38.52 -6.74
C PRO A 67 34.26 37.36 -6.02
N PHE A 68 33.46 36.41 -5.58
CA PHE A 68 33.99 35.07 -5.18
C PHE A 68 34.32 34.24 -6.43
N SER A 69 35.24 33.28 -6.30
CA SER A 69 35.67 32.47 -7.45
C SER A 69 34.60 31.52 -7.96
N SER A 70 33.69 31.09 -7.08
CA SER A 70 32.55 30.22 -7.37
C SER A 70 31.49 30.27 -6.29
N GLY A 71 30.31 29.71 -6.55
CA GLY A 71 29.28 29.54 -5.51
C GLY A 71 29.75 28.64 -4.35
N GLU A 72 30.64 27.68 -4.59
CA GLU A 72 31.23 26.84 -3.55
C GLU A 72 32.22 27.61 -2.67
N ASP A 73 33.04 28.48 -3.27
CA ASP A 73 33.93 29.37 -2.56
C ASP A 73 33.13 30.34 -1.65
N PHE A 74 32.02 30.86 -2.19
CA PHE A 74 31.10 31.71 -1.43
C PHE A 74 30.48 30.97 -0.23
N LEU A 75 29.98 29.72 -0.43
CA LEU A 75 29.45 28.88 0.64
C LEU A 75 30.47 28.58 1.73
N ASN A 76 31.75 28.46 1.37
CA ASN A 76 32.81 28.12 2.30
C ASN A 76 33.24 29.33 3.15
N LYS A 77 33.11 30.54 2.63
CA LYS A 77 33.58 31.80 3.27
C LYS A 77 32.50 32.56 4.02
N VAL A 78 31.21 32.37 3.63
CA VAL A 78 30.09 33.14 4.17
C VAL A 78 29.17 32.25 4.96
N GLU A 79 28.82 32.66 6.18
CA GLU A 79 27.87 31.93 7.02
C GLU A 79 26.42 32.17 6.59
N GLY A 80 25.54 31.23 6.88
CA GLY A 80 24.08 31.37 6.69
C GLY A 80 23.58 31.44 5.24
N VAL A 81 24.49 31.34 4.24
CA VAL A 81 24.13 31.38 2.82
C VAL A 81 23.89 29.95 2.33
N GLY A 82 22.72 29.73 1.67
CA GLY A 82 22.38 28.47 1.04
C GLY A 82 22.98 28.33 -0.37
N LYS A 83 23.07 27.09 -0.86
CA LYS A 83 23.69 26.76 -2.15
C LYS A 83 23.09 27.54 -3.34
N ILE A 84 21.77 27.71 -3.36
CA ILE A 84 21.05 28.44 -4.42
C ILE A 84 21.49 29.89 -4.47
N ILE A 85 21.48 30.58 -3.29
CA ILE A 85 21.89 31.98 -3.19
C ILE A 85 23.36 32.11 -3.61
N ALA A 86 24.21 31.23 -3.10
CA ALA A 86 25.64 31.28 -3.42
C ALA A 86 25.88 31.17 -4.93
N ASN A 87 25.24 30.22 -5.61
CA ASN A 87 25.38 30.02 -7.04
C ASN A 87 24.84 31.20 -7.86
N GLU A 88 23.76 31.85 -7.39
CA GLU A 88 23.17 32.97 -8.12
C GLU A 88 23.85 34.32 -7.87
N THR A 89 24.64 34.43 -6.81
CA THR A 89 25.13 35.74 -6.36
C THR A 89 26.65 35.84 -6.08
N TYR A 90 27.42 34.73 -6.27
CA TYR A 90 28.86 34.70 -5.95
C TYR A 90 29.68 35.79 -6.69
N ASN A 91 29.21 36.28 -7.82
CA ASN A 91 29.85 37.29 -8.65
C ASN A 91 29.10 38.64 -8.69
N ASP A 92 27.99 38.76 -7.96
CA ASP A 92 27.12 39.94 -7.99
C ASP A 92 26.73 40.39 -6.57
N TYR A 93 27.48 41.39 -6.05
CA TYR A 93 27.25 41.95 -4.75
C TYR A 93 25.89 42.62 -4.61
N ASP A 94 25.45 43.38 -5.62
CA ASP A 94 24.22 44.12 -5.56
C ASP A 94 22.98 43.19 -5.53
N LYS A 95 23.03 42.11 -6.31
CA LYS A 95 22.04 41.04 -6.27
C LYS A 95 22.02 40.33 -4.91
N PHE A 96 23.21 40.02 -4.35
CA PHE A 96 23.30 39.44 -3.00
C PHE A 96 22.66 40.34 -1.95
N GLN A 97 23.00 41.65 -1.94
CA GLN A 97 22.41 42.61 -1.03
C GLN A 97 20.89 42.73 -1.21
N SER A 98 20.39 42.64 -2.44
CA SER A 98 18.95 42.65 -2.69
C SER A 98 18.25 41.47 -2.02
N TYR A 99 18.87 40.29 -2.02
CA TYR A 99 18.32 39.10 -1.36
C TYR A 99 18.33 39.20 0.16
N LEU A 100 19.25 39.94 0.75
CA LEU A 100 19.27 40.17 2.19
C LEU A 100 18.22 41.19 2.65
N LYS A 101 17.90 42.20 1.82
CA LYS A 101 17.02 43.29 2.17
C LYS A 101 15.57 43.09 1.78
N ASN A 102 15.34 42.42 0.66
CA ASN A 102 14.03 42.22 0.10
C ASN A 102 13.65 40.73 0.18
N TYR A 103 12.41 40.46 0.49
CA TYR A 103 11.88 39.12 0.48
C TYR A 103 10.51 39.07 -0.24
N SER A 104 10.28 38.00 -0.94
CA SER A 104 9.04 37.72 -1.67
C SER A 104 8.74 36.25 -1.51
N PRO A 105 8.19 35.85 -0.33
CA PRO A 105 7.99 34.44 -0.01
C PRO A 105 7.10 33.76 -1.00
N ARG A 106 7.48 32.55 -1.42
CA ARG A 106 6.71 31.76 -2.36
C ARG A 106 6.91 30.26 -2.17
N ILE A 107 5.93 29.48 -2.62
CA ILE A 107 5.99 28.03 -2.69
C ILE A 107 6.01 27.64 -4.16
N TYR A 108 7.04 26.93 -4.58
CA TYR A 108 7.13 26.32 -5.90
C TYR A 108 6.59 24.90 -5.86
N TYR A 109 5.77 24.55 -6.85
CA TYR A 109 5.11 23.26 -6.96
C TYR A 109 5.87 22.38 -7.96
N LEU A 110 6.67 21.43 -7.43
CA LEU A 110 7.42 20.45 -8.22
C LEU A 110 6.70 19.10 -8.20
N GLU A 111 6.99 18.25 -9.17
CA GLU A 111 6.34 16.92 -9.29
C GLU A 111 6.46 16.04 -8.04
N LYS A 112 7.60 16.11 -7.33
CA LYS A 112 7.86 15.25 -6.17
C LYS A 112 7.69 15.96 -4.83
N ASN A 113 8.12 17.22 -4.73
CA ASN A 113 8.11 17.95 -3.47
C ASN A 113 7.90 19.45 -3.74
N ASN A 114 7.11 20.10 -2.91
CA ASN A 114 7.03 21.56 -2.93
C ASN A 114 8.26 22.16 -2.27
N ILE A 115 8.68 23.34 -2.73
CA ILE A 115 9.82 24.06 -2.17
C ILE A 115 9.34 25.42 -1.69
N LEU A 116 9.55 25.70 -0.40
CA LEU A 116 9.37 27.02 0.19
C LEU A 116 10.64 27.83 0.02
N THR A 117 10.51 29.02 -0.55
CA THR A 117 11.61 29.98 -0.66
C THR A 117 11.18 31.35 -0.07
N TYR A 118 12.13 32.13 0.38
CA TYR A 118 11.86 33.47 0.85
C TYR A 118 11.96 34.51 -0.26
N ASN A 119 12.43 34.13 -1.44
CA ASN A 119 12.56 34.99 -2.61
C ASN A 119 12.39 34.24 -3.91
N GLU A 120 12.47 34.96 -5.04
CA GLU A 120 12.52 34.39 -6.39
C GLU A 120 13.93 33.91 -6.70
N PHE A 121 14.06 32.68 -7.20
CA PHE A 121 15.31 32.11 -7.62
C PHE A 121 15.22 31.61 -9.06
N LEU A 122 16.27 31.86 -9.85
CA LEU A 122 16.33 31.47 -11.27
C LEU A 122 16.22 29.95 -11.45
N GLU A 123 16.75 29.20 -10.49
CA GLU A 123 16.68 27.72 -10.49
C GLU A 123 15.23 27.20 -10.57
N PHE A 124 14.25 28.00 -10.13
CA PHE A 124 12.84 27.60 -10.10
C PHE A 124 11.96 28.37 -11.08
N SER A 125 12.54 29.13 -12.04
CA SER A 125 11.81 29.99 -12.98
C SER A 125 10.74 29.25 -13.79
N ASP A 126 10.97 27.99 -14.12
CA ASP A 126 10.09 27.17 -14.96
C ASP A 126 8.96 26.48 -14.19
N TYR A 127 8.94 26.60 -12.87
CA TYR A 127 7.93 25.96 -12.04
C TYR A 127 6.78 26.89 -11.68
N LYS A 128 5.58 26.34 -11.56
CA LYS A 128 4.42 27.07 -11.02
C LYS A 128 4.67 27.42 -9.56
N PHE A 129 4.28 28.64 -9.17
CA PHE A 129 4.46 29.10 -7.81
C PHE A 129 3.26 29.90 -7.31
N GLU A 130 3.16 30.01 -5.98
CA GLU A 130 2.23 30.88 -5.28
C GLU A 130 3.02 31.86 -4.38
N LYS A 131 2.66 33.16 -4.44
CA LYS A 131 3.26 34.20 -3.62
C LYS A 131 2.48 34.42 -2.32
N PHE A 132 3.20 34.78 -1.28
CA PHE A 132 2.63 35.10 0.03
C PHE A 132 3.11 36.43 0.52
N ASP A 133 2.28 37.16 1.30
CA ASP A 133 2.62 38.45 1.85
C ASP A 133 3.69 38.38 2.95
N THR A 134 3.74 37.21 3.65
CA THR A 134 4.71 37.00 4.74
C THR A 134 5.31 35.60 4.68
N ILE A 135 6.54 35.44 5.18
CA ILE A 135 7.19 34.15 5.33
C ILE A 135 6.39 33.23 6.26
N SER A 136 5.75 33.77 7.30
CA SER A 136 4.90 33.00 8.21
C SER A 136 3.70 32.39 7.51
N ALA A 137 3.04 33.14 6.61
CA ALA A 137 1.92 32.62 5.83
C ALA A 137 2.38 31.51 4.87
N ALA A 138 3.47 31.75 4.15
CA ALA A 138 4.06 30.74 3.26
C ALA A 138 4.50 29.47 4.02
N LEU A 139 5.15 29.64 5.17
CA LEU A 139 5.59 28.53 6.01
C LEU A 139 4.41 27.72 6.55
N ASN A 140 3.35 28.39 6.99
CA ASN A 140 2.14 27.71 7.48
C ASN A 140 1.51 26.85 6.38
N GLU A 141 1.36 27.40 5.17
CA GLU A 141 0.82 26.64 4.05
C GLU A 141 1.73 25.46 3.63
N TYR A 142 3.03 25.73 3.54
CA TYR A 142 4.02 24.69 3.26
C TYR A 142 4.00 23.53 4.28
N LEU A 143 3.96 23.86 5.58
CA LEU A 143 3.91 22.87 6.65
C LEU A 143 2.59 22.08 6.64
N ASN A 144 1.45 22.76 6.40
CA ASN A 144 0.16 22.09 6.27
C ASN A 144 0.16 21.09 5.10
N PHE A 145 0.68 21.51 3.95
CA PHE A 145 0.82 20.63 2.79
C PHE A 145 1.78 19.46 3.09
N SER A 146 2.96 19.77 3.61
CA SER A 146 3.98 18.76 3.94
C SER A 146 3.48 17.75 4.99
N PHE A 147 2.76 18.22 6.02
CA PHE A 147 2.17 17.37 7.04
C PHE A 147 1.09 16.46 6.44
N LYS A 148 0.16 17.00 5.64
CA LYS A 148 -0.89 16.22 4.97
C LYS A 148 -0.27 15.16 4.04
N SER A 149 0.73 15.52 3.24
CA SER A 149 1.44 14.62 2.35
C SER A 149 2.17 13.51 3.11
N SER A 150 2.89 13.86 4.18
CA SER A 150 3.57 12.88 5.04
C SER A 150 2.60 11.92 5.71
N LEU A 151 1.48 12.42 6.23
CA LEU A 151 0.43 11.62 6.84
C LEU A 151 -0.21 10.66 5.83
N PHE A 152 -0.53 11.16 4.63
CA PHE A 152 -1.05 10.35 3.53
C PHE A 152 -0.08 9.21 3.16
N ASN A 153 1.18 9.53 2.91
CA ASN A 153 2.20 8.56 2.54
C ASN A 153 2.44 7.51 3.63
N SER A 154 2.47 7.94 4.90
CA SER A 154 2.60 7.03 6.04
C SER A 154 1.41 6.08 6.15
N LYS A 155 0.17 6.59 6.03
CA LYS A 155 -1.05 5.75 6.04
C LYS A 155 -1.06 4.77 4.88
N LYS A 156 -0.78 5.24 3.67
CA LYS A 156 -0.71 4.42 2.44
C LYS A 156 0.29 3.28 2.59
N THR A 157 1.52 3.58 3.03
CA THR A 157 2.57 2.59 3.25
C THR A 157 2.18 1.56 4.30
N ASN A 158 1.57 1.98 5.41
CA ASN A 158 1.13 1.07 6.47
C ASN A 158 0.01 0.14 6.00
N LEU A 159 -0.96 0.65 5.22
CA LEU A 159 -2.04 -0.17 4.63
C LEU A 159 -1.49 -1.19 3.64
N LEU A 160 -0.60 -0.76 2.72
CA LEU A 160 0.03 -1.68 1.77
C LEU A 160 0.82 -2.77 2.49
N LYS A 161 1.61 -2.42 3.50
CA LYS A 161 2.36 -3.41 4.30
C LYS A 161 1.43 -4.40 5.01
N PHE A 162 0.31 -3.93 5.54
CA PHE A 162 -0.70 -4.81 6.15
C PHE A 162 -1.27 -5.78 5.12
N ILE A 163 -1.73 -5.26 3.97
CA ILE A 163 -2.31 -6.07 2.89
C ILE A 163 -1.30 -7.11 2.39
N ASP A 164 -0.05 -6.71 2.13
CA ASP A 164 1.00 -7.62 1.67
C ASP A 164 1.29 -8.73 2.67
N THR A 165 1.28 -8.41 3.97
CA THR A 165 1.44 -9.41 5.03
C THR A 165 0.30 -10.44 5.02
N GLN A 166 -0.95 -9.99 4.84
CA GLN A 166 -2.11 -10.88 4.76
C GLN A 166 -2.08 -11.74 3.48
N LEU A 167 -1.71 -11.14 2.34
CA LEU A 167 -1.56 -11.86 1.07
C LEU A 167 -0.50 -12.96 1.17
N GLN A 168 0.67 -12.67 1.73
CA GLN A 168 1.73 -13.67 1.94
C GLN A 168 1.25 -14.81 2.84
N ARG A 169 0.55 -14.49 3.93
CA ARG A 169 -0.02 -15.49 4.84
C ARG A 169 -1.04 -16.38 4.13
N ASN A 170 -1.99 -15.81 3.41
CA ASN A 170 -3.05 -16.54 2.73
C ASN A 170 -2.49 -17.41 1.59
N ASN A 171 -1.53 -16.90 0.81
CA ASN A 171 -0.85 -17.68 -0.23
C ASN A 171 -0.08 -18.88 0.35
N LYS A 172 0.57 -18.72 1.51
CA LYS A 172 1.20 -19.84 2.21
C LYS A 172 0.17 -20.88 2.69
N ILE A 173 -1.00 -20.44 3.15
CA ILE A 173 -2.11 -21.34 3.52
C ILE A 173 -2.58 -22.12 2.29
N ILE A 174 -2.77 -21.46 1.14
CA ILE A 174 -3.17 -22.13 -0.13
C ILE A 174 -2.16 -23.20 -0.53
N GLN A 175 -0.86 -22.86 -0.47
CA GLN A 175 0.21 -23.82 -0.78
C GLN A 175 0.19 -25.03 0.16
N ASN A 176 -0.04 -24.82 1.46
CA ASN A 176 -0.12 -25.91 2.44
C ASN A 176 -1.36 -26.77 2.20
N ILE A 177 -2.52 -26.14 1.93
CA ILE A 177 -3.76 -26.87 1.57
C ILE A 177 -3.51 -27.76 0.35
N GLN A 178 -2.87 -27.24 -0.70
CA GLN A 178 -2.58 -28.03 -1.90
C GLN A 178 -1.68 -29.23 -1.59
N LYS A 179 -0.60 -29.03 -0.82
CA LYS A 179 0.28 -30.13 -0.38
C LYS A 179 -0.47 -31.19 0.43
N ASP A 180 -1.39 -30.75 1.30
CA ASP A 180 -2.18 -31.69 2.12
C ASP A 180 -3.21 -32.45 1.27
N ILE A 181 -3.81 -31.82 0.25
CA ILE A 181 -4.68 -32.49 -0.73
C ILE A 181 -3.86 -33.55 -1.50
N ASP A 182 -2.69 -33.16 -2.02
CA ASP A 182 -1.81 -34.07 -2.80
C ASP A 182 -1.36 -35.26 -1.94
N LYS A 183 -1.00 -35.03 -0.68
CA LYS A 183 -0.62 -36.12 0.26
C LYS A 183 -1.77 -37.07 0.54
N ASN A 184 -3.00 -36.60 0.60
CA ASN A 184 -4.17 -37.39 0.91
C ASN A 184 -4.88 -37.95 -0.35
N SER A 185 -4.51 -37.51 -1.57
CA SER A 185 -5.12 -37.95 -2.84
C SER A 185 -4.99 -39.45 -3.07
N ASN A 186 -3.90 -40.05 -2.59
CA ASN A 186 -3.67 -41.50 -2.68
C ASN A 186 -4.42 -42.31 -1.62
N SER A 187 -5.45 -41.75 -0.98
CA SER A 187 -6.20 -42.42 0.08
C SER A 187 -6.90 -43.72 -0.40
N GLN A 188 -7.24 -43.78 -1.69
CA GLN A 188 -7.88 -44.97 -2.28
C GLN A 188 -7.05 -46.24 -2.06
N LYS A 189 -5.71 -46.17 -2.04
CA LYS A 189 -4.85 -47.32 -1.73
C LYS A 189 -5.13 -47.92 -0.35
N TYR A 190 -5.48 -47.07 0.65
CA TYR A 190 -5.81 -47.56 2.00
C TYR A 190 -7.13 -48.34 2.00
N LYS A 191 -8.12 -47.88 1.19
CA LYS A 191 -9.35 -48.61 1.00
C LYS A 191 -9.08 -49.95 0.31
N ASN A 192 -8.32 -49.96 -0.79
CA ASN A 192 -7.99 -51.16 -1.51
C ASN A 192 -7.26 -52.18 -0.62
N ILE A 193 -6.29 -51.75 0.18
CA ILE A 193 -5.62 -52.62 1.17
C ILE A 193 -6.63 -53.15 2.21
N GLY A 194 -7.53 -52.32 2.70
CA GLY A 194 -8.60 -52.73 3.60
C GLY A 194 -9.48 -53.81 2.98
N ASP A 195 -9.92 -53.64 1.72
CA ASP A 195 -10.73 -54.58 0.99
C ASP A 195 -9.99 -55.93 0.75
N ILE A 196 -8.68 -55.87 0.44
CA ILE A 196 -7.82 -57.06 0.28
C ILE A 196 -7.67 -57.78 1.62
N LEU A 197 -7.43 -57.08 2.73
CA LEU A 197 -7.37 -57.69 4.05
C LEU A 197 -8.72 -58.29 4.46
N ALA A 198 -9.84 -57.62 4.18
CA ALA A 198 -11.17 -58.13 4.46
C ALA A 198 -11.48 -59.44 3.73
N ALA A 199 -11.14 -59.50 2.42
CA ALA A 199 -11.33 -60.69 1.60
C ALA A 199 -10.46 -61.89 2.08
N ASN A 200 -9.30 -61.61 2.68
CA ASN A 200 -8.35 -62.65 3.13
C ASN A 200 -8.25 -62.73 4.64
N MET A 201 -9.30 -62.36 5.38
CA MET A 201 -9.30 -62.30 6.84
C MET A 201 -8.90 -63.62 7.48
N HIS A 202 -9.26 -64.76 6.85
CA HIS A 202 -8.94 -66.12 7.32
C HIS A 202 -7.43 -66.44 7.26
N MET A 203 -6.63 -65.68 6.51
CA MET A 203 -5.18 -65.87 6.38
C MET A 203 -4.39 -65.02 7.44
N LEU A 204 -5.02 -64.05 8.06
CA LEU A 204 -4.37 -63.19 9.05
C LEU A 204 -4.27 -63.94 10.39
N LYS A 205 -3.06 -63.92 10.95
CA LYS A 205 -2.77 -64.52 12.27
C LYS A 205 -2.37 -63.41 13.25
N PRO A 206 -2.62 -63.58 14.52
CA PRO A 206 -2.03 -62.72 15.59
C PRO A 206 -0.51 -62.65 15.45
N ASP A 207 0.08 -61.56 15.95
CA ASP A 207 1.55 -61.31 16.00
C ASP A 207 2.25 -61.19 14.61
N GLN A 208 1.52 -61.11 13.52
CA GLN A 208 2.09 -60.86 12.20
C GLN A 208 2.45 -59.38 12.00
N THR A 209 3.64 -59.11 11.44
CA THR A 209 4.08 -57.78 11.04
C THR A 209 3.94 -57.48 9.55
N LEU A 210 3.85 -58.55 8.72
CA LEU A 210 3.77 -58.46 7.26
C LEU A 210 2.95 -59.63 6.71
N ILE A 211 2.18 -59.38 5.67
CA ILE A 211 1.50 -60.41 4.91
C ILE A 211 1.55 -60.09 3.41
N THR A 212 1.81 -61.09 2.58
CA THR A 212 1.72 -60.99 1.10
C THR A 212 0.38 -61.53 0.65
N LEU A 213 -0.40 -60.70 -0.04
CA LEU A 213 -1.73 -61.04 -0.56
C LEU A 213 -1.86 -60.58 -2.01
N PHE A 214 -2.74 -61.25 -2.75
CA PHE A 214 -3.05 -60.90 -4.14
C PHE A 214 -3.91 -59.60 -4.16
N ASP A 215 -3.39 -58.57 -4.82
CA ASP A 215 -4.12 -57.33 -5.09
C ASP A 215 -4.96 -57.47 -6.35
N PHE A 216 -6.23 -57.74 -6.18
CA PHE A 216 -7.18 -57.89 -7.27
C PHE A 216 -7.56 -56.61 -8.00
N TYR A 217 -7.09 -55.44 -7.50
CA TYR A 217 -7.23 -54.13 -8.20
C TYR A 217 -6.10 -53.92 -9.22
N ASN A 218 -4.89 -54.39 -8.93
CA ASN A 218 -3.70 -54.21 -9.76
C ASN A 218 -3.12 -55.50 -10.32
N GLU A 219 -3.80 -56.66 -10.11
CA GLU A 219 -3.46 -58.02 -10.59
C GLU A 219 -2.01 -58.46 -10.24
N LYS A 220 -1.57 -58.16 -9.03
CA LYS A 220 -0.23 -58.50 -8.53
C LYS A 220 -0.22 -58.76 -7.03
N ASP A 221 0.80 -59.44 -6.55
CA ASP A 221 1.00 -59.60 -5.13
C ASP A 221 1.52 -58.32 -4.50
N ILE A 222 0.99 -57.97 -3.31
CA ILE A 222 1.44 -56.83 -2.51
C ILE A 222 1.77 -57.27 -1.10
N GLU A 223 2.80 -56.63 -0.54
CA GLU A 223 3.14 -56.77 0.87
C GLU A 223 2.39 -55.71 1.70
N ILE A 224 1.63 -56.19 2.68
CA ILE A 224 0.85 -55.31 3.57
C ILE A 224 1.45 -55.38 4.97
N LYS A 225 1.80 -54.21 5.51
CA LYS A 225 2.30 -54.09 6.86
C LYS A 225 1.17 -54.16 7.88
N LEU A 226 1.37 -54.99 8.91
CA LEU A 226 0.45 -55.16 10.02
C LEU A 226 1.13 -54.71 11.34
N ASP A 227 0.34 -54.36 12.31
CA ASP A 227 0.79 -54.14 13.67
C ASP A 227 0.59 -55.43 14.46
N SER A 228 1.70 -56.05 14.89
CA SER A 228 1.69 -57.34 15.62
C SER A 228 1.03 -57.23 17.01
N THR A 229 0.87 -56.03 17.53
CA THR A 229 0.21 -55.81 18.87
C THR A 229 -1.32 -55.79 18.75
N LEU A 230 -1.85 -55.78 17.52
CA LEU A 230 -3.27 -55.65 17.22
C LEU A 230 -3.85 -56.94 16.62
N SER A 231 -5.12 -57.18 16.87
CA SER A 231 -5.86 -58.23 16.25
C SER A 231 -6.02 -58.01 14.73
N PRO A 232 -6.33 -59.08 13.95
CA PRO A 232 -6.62 -58.97 12.51
C PRO A 232 -7.70 -57.89 12.19
N ASN A 233 -8.78 -57.86 12.97
CA ASN A 233 -9.84 -56.87 12.81
C ASN A 233 -9.36 -55.41 13.10
N GLU A 234 -8.54 -55.24 14.08
CA GLU A 234 -7.98 -53.93 14.40
C GLU A 234 -7.03 -53.44 13.31
N ASN A 235 -6.18 -54.32 12.79
CA ASN A 235 -5.32 -54.03 11.63
C ASN A 235 -6.13 -53.62 10.40
N LEU A 236 -7.20 -54.33 10.09
CA LEU A 236 -8.15 -53.99 9.03
C LEU A 236 -8.73 -52.59 9.26
N ASN A 237 -9.19 -52.30 10.48
CA ASN A 237 -9.80 -51.01 10.84
C ASN A 237 -8.81 -49.85 10.74
N ILE A 238 -7.51 -50.07 10.96
CA ILE A 238 -6.48 -49.03 10.78
C ILE A 238 -6.51 -48.51 9.33
N TYR A 239 -6.58 -49.41 8.33
CA TYR A 239 -6.57 -49.01 6.91
C TYR A 239 -7.86 -48.29 6.53
N TYR A 240 -9.02 -48.75 6.95
CA TYR A 240 -10.29 -48.05 6.71
C TYR A 240 -10.34 -46.72 7.45
N ASN A 241 -9.83 -46.62 8.66
CA ASN A 241 -9.75 -45.35 9.41
C ASN A 241 -8.81 -44.36 8.72
N ARG A 242 -7.67 -44.80 8.18
CA ARG A 242 -6.77 -43.97 7.37
C ARG A 242 -7.48 -43.44 6.13
N TYR A 243 -8.19 -44.30 5.40
CA TYR A 243 -9.00 -43.88 4.25
C TYR A 243 -10.04 -42.84 4.62
N ASN A 244 -10.87 -43.14 5.62
CA ASN A 244 -11.94 -42.23 6.05
C ASN A 244 -11.41 -40.89 6.58
N LYS A 245 -10.30 -40.92 7.31
CA LYS A 245 -9.62 -39.68 7.79
C LYS A 245 -9.13 -38.83 6.60
N SER A 246 -8.46 -39.47 5.64
CA SER A 246 -7.96 -38.75 4.44
C SER A 246 -9.10 -38.19 3.60
N LYS A 247 -10.17 -38.94 3.41
CA LYS A 247 -11.37 -38.50 2.67
C LYS A 247 -11.99 -37.25 3.34
N ARG A 248 -12.26 -37.31 4.66
CA ARG A 248 -12.80 -36.15 5.41
C ARG A 248 -11.87 -34.95 5.37
N THR A 249 -10.56 -35.20 5.42
CA THR A 249 -9.56 -34.13 5.31
C THR A 249 -9.63 -33.43 3.96
N ILE A 250 -9.70 -34.19 2.84
CA ILE A 250 -9.83 -33.63 1.50
C ILE A 250 -11.13 -32.83 1.34
N GLU A 251 -12.25 -33.36 1.82
CA GLU A 251 -13.54 -32.65 1.79
C GLU A 251 -13.46 -31.30 2.52
N ALA A 252 -12.93 -31.28 3.76
CA ALA A 252 -12.77 -30.05 4.53
C ALA A 252 -11.80 -29.05 3.86
N LEU A 253 -10.72 -29.53 3.25
CA LEU A 253 -9.76 -28.67 2.54
C LEU A 253 -10.37 -28.10 1.25
N ASN A 254 -11.14 -28.87 0.50
CA ASN A 254 -11.86 -28.42 -0.69
C ASN A 254 -12.93 -27.37 -0.39
N GLU A 255 -13.57 -27.44 0.78
CA GLU A 255 -14.50 -26.39 1.25
C GLU A 255 -13.77 -25.11 1.71
N ARG A 256 -12.56 -25.24 2.26
CA ARG A 256 -11.78 -24.13 2.79
C ARG A 256 -11.04 -23.36 1.70
N LEU A 257 -10.49 -24.06 0.70
CA LEU A 257 -9.66 -23.48 -0.36
C LEU A 257 -10.34 -22.32 -1.11
N PRO A 258 -11.62 -22.43 -1.57
CA PRO A 258 -12.28 -21.33 -2.26
C PRO A 258 -12.44 -20.09 -1.38
N LYS A 259 -12.72 -20.24 -0.08
CA LYS A 259 -12.84 -19.12 0.86
C LYS A 259 -11.54 -18.33 1.01
N ILE A 260 -10.40 -19.04 1.07
CA ILE A 260 -9.09 -18.38 1.14
C ILE A 260 -8.73 -17.70 -0.19
N LYS A 261 -9.07 -18.32 -1.33
CA LYS A 261 -8.88 -17.68 -2.65
C LYS A 261 -9.72 -16.42 -2.80
N GLU A 262 -10.96 -16.42 -2.33
CA GLU A 262 -11.82 -15.22 -2.29
C GLU A 262 -11.20 -14.11 -1.43
N GLU A 263 -10.65 -14.45 -0.26
CA GLU A 263 -9.95 -13.47 0.59
C GLU A 263 -8.69 -12.91 -0.09
N VAL A 264 -7.93 -13.72 -0.82
CA VAL A 264 -6.77 -13.25 -1.60
C VAL A 264 -7.22 -12.29 -2.69
N GLN A 265 -8.26 -12.63 -3.46
CA GLN A 265 -8.81 -11.74 -4.49
C GLN A 265 -9.25 -10.40 -3.90
N TYR A 266 -10.01 -10.40 -2.82
CA TYR A 266 -10.46 -9.21 -2.13
C TYR A 266 -9.27 -8.32 -1.67
N LEU A 267 -8.21 -8.92 -1.12
CA LEU A 267 -7.01 -8.18 -0.70
C LEU A 267 -6.24 -7.60 -1.90
N GLU A 268 -6.20 -8.32 -3.03
CA GLU A 268 -5.59 -7.79 -4.26
C GLU A 268 -6.37 -6.61 -4.84
N GLU A 269 -7.70 -6.67 -4.84
CA GLU A 269 -8.57 -5.55 -5.22
C GLU A 269 -8.36 -4.35 -4.29
N THR A 270 -8.38 -4.58 -2.99
CA THR A 270 -8.12 -3.53 -1.99
C THR A 270 -6.74 -2.89 -2.16
N LYS A 271 -5.72 -3.68 -2.52
CA LYS A 271 -4.39 -3.15 -2.83
C LYS A 271 -4.41 -2.20 -4.03
N VAL A 272 -5.20 -2.50 -5.05
CA VAL A 272 -5.39 -1.60 -6.21
C VAL A 272 -6.01 -0.29 -5.74
N TYR A 273 -7.08 -0.32 -4.94
CA TYR A 273 -7.71 0.89 -4.42
C TYR A 273 -6.73 1.75 -3.62
N VAL A 274 -5.97 1.16 -2.69
CA VAL A 274 -4.95 1.89 -1.93
C VAL A 274 -3.90 2.53 -2.85
N ASN A 275 -3.47 1.84 -3.92
CA ASN A 275 -2.49 2.39 -4.86
C ASN A 275 -3.04 3.57 -5.67
N LYS A 276 -4.30 3.51 -6.08
CA LYS A 276 -4.96 4.55 -6.88
C LYS A 276 -5.49 5.71 -6.02
N GLU A 277 -5.58 5.53 -4.70
CA GLU A 277 -6.11 6.54 -3.79
C GLU A 277 -5.19 7.76 -3.68
N THR A 278 -5.80 8.95 -3.69
CA THR A 278 -5.14 10.26 -3.61
C THR A 278 -5.53 11.06 -2.38
N GLU A 279 -6.57 10.65 -1.64
CA GLU A 279 -7.11 11.35 -0.49
C GLU A 279 -6.94 10.58 0.82
N ILE A 280 -6.66 11.28 1.92
CA ILE A 280 -6.52 10.67 3.25
C ILE A 280 -7.82 9.99 3.68
N ILE A 281 -8.97 10.60 3.39
CA ILE A 281 -10.30 10.07 3.75
C ILE A 281 -10.52 8.71 3.10
N GLY A 282 -10.17 8.54 1.83
CA GLY A 282 -10.29 7.25 1.16
C GLY A 282 -9.41 6.15 1.77
N LEU A 283 -8.18 6.49 2.21
CA LEU A 283 -7.34 5.54 2.95
C LEU A 283 -7.94 5.19 4.32
N GLU A 284 -8.65 6.13 4.97
CA GLU A 284 -9.35 5.87 6.23
C GLU A 284 -10.55 4.94 6.05
N GLU A 285 -11.36 5.15 5.01
CA GLU A 285 -12.47 4.26 4.66
C GLU A 285 -11.99 2.84 4.39
N ILE A 286 -10.91 2.66 3.61
CA ILE A 286 -10.29 1.35 3.35
C ILE A 286 -9.72 0.74 4.64
N SER A 287 -9.10 1.55 5.50
CA SER A 287 -8.57 1.09 6.79
C SER A 287 -9.68 0.57 7.72
N ASP A 288 -10.82 1.25 7.76
CA ASP A 288 -11.99 0.85 8.55
C ASP A 288 -12.62 -0.43 7.96
N GLU A 289 -12.72 -0.56 6.65
CA GLU A 289 -13.20 -1.76 5.94
C GLU A 289 -12.33 -2.99 6.27
N LEU A 290 -11.01 -2.83 6.28
CA LEU A 290 -10.06 -3.89 6.65
C LEU A 290 -9.96 -4.14 8.16
N ASN A 291 -10.67 -3.37 9.00
CA ASN A 291 -10.57 -3.40 10.47
C ASN A 291 -9.12 -3.25 10.98
N VAL A 292 -8.30 -2.44 10.31
CA VAL A 292 -6.93 -2.17 10.75
C VAL A 292 -6.96 -1.27 11.97
N LYS A 293 -6.67 -1.82 13.17
CA LYS A 293 -6.63 -1.07 14.43
C LYS A 293 -5.50 -0.02 14.38
N GLN A 294 -5.87 1.25 14.29
CA GLN A 294 -4.92 2.34 14.47
C GLN A 294 -4.54 2.47 15.96
N LYS A 295 -3.26 2.51 16.28
CA LYS A 295 -2.74 2.60 17.67
C LYS A 295 -3.13 3.88 18.42
N ARG A 296 -3.61 4.92 17.74
CA ARG A 296 -4.18 6.14 18.32
C ARG A 296 -5.26 6.70 17.38
N LYS A 297 -6.51 6.59 17.77
CA LYS A 297 -7.57 7.44 17.19
C LYS A 297 -7.40 8.83 17.79
N ILE A 298 -6.79 9.76 17.04
CA ILE A 298 -7.14 11.17 17.19
C ILE A 298 -8.62 11.19 16.81
N LYS A 299 -9.51 11.51 17.77
CA LYS A 299 -10.93 11.73 17.52
C LYS A 299 -11.07 12.99 16.65
N LEU A 300 -10.81 12.85 15.37
CA LEU A 300 -11.39 13.75 14.38
C LEU A 300 -12.86 13.34 14.27
N ASN A 301 -13.76 14.35 14.26
CA ASN A 301 -15.18 14.13 13.96
C ASN A 301 -15.28 13.15 12.80
N LYS A 302 -16.20 12.17 12.89
CA LYS A 302 -16.40 11.22 11.79
C LYS A 302 -16.49 11.99 10.49
N PRO A 303 -15.58 11.78 9.53
CA PRO A 303 -15.62 12.49 8.27
C PRO A 303 -16.99 12.23 7.63
N LYS A 304 -17.61 13.24 7.05
CA LYS A 304 -18.76 13.04 6.16
C LYS A 304 -18.31 12.06 5.09
N LYS A 305 -19.15 11.03 4.81
CA LYS A 305 -18.93 10.12 3.68
C LYS A 305 -18.61 10.95 2.44
N ARG A 306 -17.52 10.64 1.74
CA ARG A 306 -17.13 11.37 0.54
C ARG A 306 -18.14 11.10 -0.59
N GLU A 307 -18.24 12.04 -1.51
CA GLU A 307 -19.06 11.87 -2.71
C GLU A 307 -18.47 10.80 -3.62
N LEU A 308 -19.33 10.06 -4.32
CA LEU A 308 -18.93 9.07 -5.30
C LEU A 308 -18.16 9.73 -6.43
N LEU A 309 -17.10 9.10 -6.88
CA LEU A 309 -16.30 9.58 -8.01
C LEU A 309 -17.16 9.53 -9.26
N THR A 310 -17.44 10.70 -9.82
CA THR A 310 -18.34 10.88 -10.96
C THR A 310 -17.61 11.64 -12.06
N PHE A 311 -17.57 11.04 -13.24
CA PHE A 311 -17.12 11.68 -14.46
C PHE A 311 -18.33 12.06 -15.30
N LYS A 312 -18.30 13.24 -15.91
CA LYS A 312 -19.27 13.65 -16.93
C LYS A 312 -18.62 13.57 -18.30
N TYR A 313 -19.24 12.83 -19.18
CA TYR A 313 -18.80 12.73 -20.57
C TYR A 313 -20.00 12.82 -21.48
N GLU A 314 -20.05 13.86 -22.32
CA GLU A 314 -21.26 14.30 -23.01
C GLU A 314 -22.43 14.46 -22.03
N ASP A 315 -23.61 13.92 -22.32
CA ASP A 315 -24.79 13.98 -21.48
C ASP A 315 -24.87 12.84 -20.43
N PHE A 316 -23.81 12.02 -20.31
CA PHE A 316 -23.79 10.88 -19.44
C PHE A 316 -22.96 11.12 -18.17
N SER A 317 -23.45 10.57 -17.06
CA SER A 317 -22.70 10.48 -15.81
C SER A 317 -22.13 9.07 -15.67
N ILE A 318 -20.84 8.98 -15.36
CA ILE A 318 -20.12 7.71 -15.20
C ILE A 318 -19.58 7.66 -13.78
N LEU A 319 -20.05 6.69 -13.01
CA LEU A 319 -19.62 6.47 -11.62
C LEU A 319 -18.49 5.45 -11.57
N VAL A 320 -17.51 5.69 -10.71
CA VAL A 320 -16.36 4.79 -10.49
C VAL A 320 -16.21 4.51 -8.99
N GLY A 321 -16.20 3.24 -8.60
CA GLY A 321 -15.98 2.84 -7.23
C GLY A 321 -14.49 2.81 -6.87
N ARG A 322 -14.14 3.39 -5.73
CA ARG A 322 -12.75 3.52 -5.23
C ARG A 322 -12.43 2.57 -4.07
N ASN A 323 -13.40 1.78 -3.64
CA ASN A 323 -13.30 0.71 -2.66
C ASN A 323 -14.47 -0.27 -2.82
N SER A 324 -14.44 -1.38 -2.08
CA SER A 324 -15.46 -2.43 -2.21
C SER A 324 -16.87 -1.96 -1.84
N ASN A 325 -16.98 -1.06 -0.85
CA ASN A 325 -18.27 -0.50 -0.46
C ASN A 325 -18.84 0.44 -1.54
N GLU A 326 -17.99 1.30 -2.14
CA GLU A 326 -18.40 2.15 -3.27
C GLU A 326 -18.77 1.30 -4.50
N ASN A 327 -18.03 0.23 -4.80
CA ASN A 327 -18.38 -0.72 -5.87
C ASN A 327 -19.79 -1.32 -5.64
N GLU A 328 -20.10 -1.70 -4.41
CA GLU A 328 -21.42 -2.22 -4.06
C GLU A 328 -22.50 -1.14 -4.18
N GLU A 329 -22.25 0.07 -3.67
CA GLU A 329 -23.16 1.20 -3.72
C GLU A 329 -23.50 1.60 -5.16
N ILE A 330 -22.49 1.82 -6.03
CA ILE A 330 -22.76 2.23 -7.42
C ILE A 330 -23.52 1.16 -8.19
N THR A 331 -23.22 -0.11 -7.93
CA THR A 331 -23.83 -1.21 -8.65
C THR A 331 -25.27 -1.47 -8.19
N PHE A 332 -25.53 -1.49 -6.89
CA PHE A 332 -26.80 -1.98 -6.36
C PHE A 332 -27.73 -0.89 -5.81
N GLU A 333 -27.19 0.27 -5.40
CA GLU A 333 -27.98 1.37 -4.85
C GLU A 333 -28.21 2.49 -5.86
N LYS A 334 -27.20 2.79 -6.72
CA LYS A 334 -27.30 3.87 -7.72
C LYS A 334 -27.71 3.38 -9.09
N GLY A 335 -27.32 2.16 -9.49
CA GLY A 335 -27.60 1.63 -10.81
C GLY A 335 -29.04 1.18 -11.02
N ASN A 336 -29.63 1.62 -12.12
CA ASN A 336 -30.90 1.12 -12.64
C ASN A 336 -30.69 -0.12 -13.53
N ALA A 337 -31.74 -0.85 -13.81
CA ALA A 337 -31.67 -2.11 -14.54
C ALA A 337 -31.06 -1.98 -15.96
N SER A 338 -31.25 -0.83 -16.61
CA SER A 338 -30.79 -0.53 -17.98
C SER A 338 -29.41 0.16 -18.03
N ASP A 339 -28.85 0.56 -16.89
CA ASP A 339 -27.52 1.17 -16.84
C ASP A 339 -26.45 0.16 -17.24
N ILE A 340 -25.35 0.63 -17.81
CA ILE A 340 -24.25 -0.25 -18.25
C ILE A 340 -23.18 -0.31 -17.16
N TRP A 341 -22.96 -1.50 -16.67
CA TRP A 341 -21.91 -1.86 -15.73
C TRP A 341 -20.69 -2.40 -16.48
N LEU A 342 -19.49 -1.96 -16.06
CA LEU A 342 -18.23 -2.38 -16.63
C LEU A 342 -17.25 -2.80 -15.54
N HIS A 343 -16.40 -3.76 -15.88
CA HIS A 343 -15.30 -4.23 -15.04
C HIS A 343 -14.17 -4.80 -15.90
N ILE A 344 -12.93 -4.70 -15.44
CA ILE A 344 -11.80 -5.35 -16.10
C ILE A 344 -11.96 -6.87 -16.03
N LYS A 345 -11.68 -7.55 -17.15
CA LYS A 345 -11.79 -9.01 -17.24
C LYS A 345 -10.62 -9.68 -16.53
N ASP A 346 -10.93 -10.69 -15.71
CA ASP A 346 -9.97 -11.58 -15.04
C ASP A 346 -8.91 -10.88 -14.15
N LEU A 347 -9.07 -9.59 -13.87
CA LEU A 347 -8.18 -8.81 -13.03
C LEU A 347 -8.95 -8.05 -11.93
N PRO A 348 -8.30 -7.76 -10.78
CA PRO A 348 -8.85 -6.88 -9.77
C PRO A 348 -9.03 -5.45 -10.28
N GLY A 349 -10.18 -4.84 -9.95
CA GLY A 349 -10.46 -3.48 -10.40
C GLY A 349 -11.74 -2.88 -9.84
N SER A 350 -12.00 -1.64 -10.27
CA SER A 350 -13.20 -0.88 -9.91
C SER A 350 -14.40 -1.27 -10.76
N HIS A 351 -15.59 -1.21 -10.14
CA HIS A 351 -16.82 -1.17 -10.90
C HIS A 351 -16.99 0.21 -11.50
N VAL A 352 -17.40 0.26 -12.74
CA VAL A 352 -17.76 1.47 -13.45
C VAL A 352 -19.19 1.35 -13.93
N LEU A 353 -19.99 2.40 -13.74
CA LEU A 353 -21.41 2.41 -14.09
C LEU A 353 -21.73 3.64 -14.93
N ILE A 354 -22.25 3.44 -16.13
CA ILE A 354 -22.79 4.50 -16.97
C ILE A 354 -24.27 4.63 -16.66
N ILE A 355 -24.70 5.80 -16.21
CA ILE A 355 -26.11 6.10 -15.97
C ILE A 355 -26.77 6.41 -17.31
N ALA A 356 -27.55 5.46 -17.81
CA ALA A 356 -28.14 5.51 -19.15
C ALA A 356 -29.36 6.41 -19.26
N ASN A 357 -30.13 6.62 -18.18
CA ASN A 357 -31.37 7.39 -18.16
C ASN A 357 -32.34 6.97 -19.28
N ASN A 358 -32.36 5.70 -19.65
CA ASN A 358 -33.11 5.11 -20.76
C ASN A 358 -32.66 5.55 -22.17
N TYR A 359 -31.53 6.23 -22.32
CA TYR A 359 -30.94 6.54 -23.62
C TYR A 359 -30.03 5.39 -24.08
N THR A 360 -29.89 5.25 -25.39
CA THR A 360 -28.88 4.38 -25.99
C THR A 360 -27.50 4.99 -25.75
N ILE A 361 -26.57 4.21 -25.21
CA ILE A 361 -25.22 4.69 -24.92
C ILE A 361 -24.40 4.67 -26.20
N PRO A 362 -23.81 5.83 -26.61
CA PRO A 362 -22.94 5.91 -27.78
C PRO A 362 -21.60 5.15 -27.55
N ASP A 363 -20.99 4.67 -28.62
CA ASP A 363 -19.75 3.89 -28.57
C ASP A 363 -18.58 4.67 -27.94
N ASN A 364 -18.49 5.98 -28.15
CA ASN A 364 -17.46 6.83 -27.56
C ASN A 364 -17.63 6.98 -26.03
N VAL A 365 -18.86 7.02 -25.52
CA VAL A 365 -19.15 7.03 -24.07
C VAL A 365 -18.79 5.68 -23.44
N LEU A 366 -19.14 4.57 -24.13
CA LEU A 366 -18.77 3.23 -23.70
C LEU A 366 -17.23 3.06 -23.66
N LEU A 367 -16.55 3.55 -24.70
CA LEU A 367 -15.08 3.50 -24.79
C LEU A 367 -14.42 4.31 -23.66
N PHE A 368 -14.94 5.50 -23.37
CA PHE A 368 -14.43 6.32 -22.25
C PHE A 368 -14.62 5.63 -20.90
N ALA A 369 -15.80 5.06 -20.66
CA ALA A 369 -16.06 4.29 -19.42
C ALA A 369 -15.17 3.04 -19.32
N ALA A 370 -14.89 2.37 -20.45
CA ALA A 370 -13.97 1.22 -20.48
C ALA A 370 -12.53 1.64 -20.16
N LYS A 371 -12.07 2.80 -20.66
CA LYS A 371 -10.76 3.37 -20.28
C LYS A 371 -10.70 3.69 -18.78
N LEU A 372 -11.77 4.22 -18.18
CA LEU A 372 -11.88 4.42 -16.74
C LEU A 372 -11.77 3.08 -15.99
N ALA A 373 -12.50 2.05 -16.42
CA ALA A 373 -12.43 0.72 -15.80
C ALA A 373 -11.01 0.14 -15.87
N GLY A 374 -10.31 0.32 -16.98
CA GLY A 374 -8.89 -0.06 -17.13
C GLY A 374 -7.99 0.74 -16.18
N PHE A 375 -8.12 2.08 -16.16
CA PHE A 375 -7.27 2.95 -15.34
C PHE A 375 -7.40 2.68 -13.83
N TYR A 376 -8.62 2.43 -13.33
CA TYR A 376 -8.88 2.14 -11.91
C TYR A 376 -8.75 0.65 -11.56
N SER A 377 -8.01 -0.12 -12.35
CA SER A 377 -7.78 -1.55 -12.16
C SER A 377 -6.30 -1.87 -11.98
N LYS A 378 -5.98 -3.17 -11.78
CA LYS A 378 -4.61 -3.69 -11.70
C LYS A 378 -3.97 -3.74 -13.08
N SER A 379 -3.69 -2.57 -13.64
CA SER A 379 -3.05 -2.40 -14.95
C SER A 379 -2.15 -1.17 -14.93
N ASN A 380 -1.20 -1.10 -15.87
CA ASN A 380 -0.31 0.04 -16.04
C ASN A 380 -0.76 0.89 -17.24
N ILE A 381 -0.35 2.16 -17.25
CA ILE A 381 -0.54 3.02 -18.42
C ILE A 381 0.21 2.39 -19.61
N GLY A 382 -0.48 2.29 -20.75
CA GLY A 382 0.03 1.65 -21.96
C GLY A 382 -0.37 0.18 -22.13
N ASP A 383 -0.84 -0.49 -21.06
CA ASP A 383 -1.31 -1.88 -21.17
C ASP A 383 -2.59 -1.96 -22.02
N LYS A 384 -2.66 -2.99 -22.88
CA LYS A 384 -3.91 -3.38 -23.55
C LYS A 384 -4.68 -4.33 -22.62
N VAL A 385 -5.90 -3.95 -22.27
CA VAL A 385 -6.75 -4.70 -21.34
C VAL A 385 -8.15 -4.94 -21.93
N SER A 386 -8.75 -6.05 -21.53
CA SER A 386 -10.13 -6.40 -21.91
C SER A 386 -11.08 -5.99 -20.78
N ILE A 387 -12.14 -5.29 -21.12
CA ILE A 387 -13.17 -4.80 -20.22
C ILE A 387 -14.49 -5.50 -20.55
N ASP A 388 -15.04 -6.21 -19.59
CA ASP A 388 -16.38 -6.78 -19.71
C ASP A 388 -17.42 -5.74 -19.36
N TYR A 389 -18.52 -5.70 -20.11
CA TYR A 389 -19.65 -4.82 -19.85
C TYR A 389 -20.98 -5.51 -20.13
N CYS A 390 -21.96 -5.18 -19.34
CA CYS A 390 -23.34 -5.67 -19.51
C CYS A 390 -24.33 -4.69 -18.89
N GLU A 391 -25.62 -4.86 -19.19
CA GLU A 391 -26.65 -4.16 -18.45
C GLU A 391 -26.62 -4.60 -16.97
N LYS A 392 -26.81 -3.66 -16.06
CA LYS A 392 -26.77 -3.88 -14.61
C LYS A 392 -27.71 -4.98 -14.14
N ARG A 393 -28.85 -5.18 -14.83
CA ARG A 393 -29.79 -6.27 -14.49
C ARG A 393 -29.16 -7.68 -14.50
N TYR A 394 -28.07 -7.86 -15.23
CA TYR A 394 -27.35 -9.13 -15.32
C TYR A 394 -26.24 -9.26 -14.27
N VAL A 395 -26.01 -8.24 -13.45
CA VAL A 395 -25.06 -8.26 -12.35
C VAL A 395 -25.76 -8.65 -11.05
N LYS A 396 -25.26 -9.69 -10.39
CA LYS A 396 -25.85 -10.23 -9.15
C LYS A 396 -24.82 -10.26 -8.03
N LYS A 397 -25.25 -9.87 -6.82
CA LYS A 397 -24.43 -9.98 -5.62
C LYS A 397 -24.23 -11.44 -5.22
N ILE A 398 -23.02 -11.83 -4.90
CA ILE A 398 -22.73 -13.15 -4.34
C ILE A 398 -23.16 -13.16 -2.87
N LYS A 399 -24.05 -14.09 -2.50
CA LYS A 399 -24.54 -14.19 -1.11
C LYS A 399 -23.40 -14.55 -0.15
N LYS A 400 -23.34 -13.86 0.98
CA LYS A 400 -22.34 -14.05 2.05
C LYS A 400 -20.88 -13.77 1.65
N SER A 401 -20.64 -13.12 0.51
CA SER A 401 -19.30 -12.65 0.12
C SER A 401 -19.01 -11.25 0.66
N LYS A 402 -17.77 -10.79 0.47
CA LYS A 402 -17.35 -9.41 0.76
C LYS A 402 -18.13 -8.40 -0.11
N PRO A 403 -18.28 -7.12 0.34
CA PRO A 403 -18.86 -6.08 -0.48
C PRO A 403 -18.17 -5.98 -1.85
N GLY A 404 -18.90 -5.62 -2.89
CA GLY A 404 -18.36 -5.49 -4.24
C GLY A 404 -18.19 -6.80 -5.02
N ASN A 405 -18.28 -7.96 -4.40
CA ASN A 405 -18.21 -9.24 -5.10
C ASN A 405 -19.49 -9.56 -5.86
N VAL A 406 -19.37 -9.73 -7.17
CA VAL A 406 -20.49 -9.95 -8.08
C VAL A 406 -20.26 -11.12 -9.02
N THR A 407 -21.37 -11.68 -9.52
CA THR A 407 -21.40 -12.50 -10.72
C THR A 407 -22.19 -11.78 -11.78
N TYR A 408 -21.81 -11.92 -13.02
CA TYR A 408 -22.52 -11.30 -14.14
C TYR A 408 -22.63 -12.27 -15.34
N THR A 409 -23.61 -12.02 -16.16
CA THR A 409 -23.92 -12.80 -17.37
C THR A 409 -24.24 -11.85 -18.51
N ASN A 410 -24.40 -12.39 -19.73
CA ASN A 410 -24.70 -11.61 -20.94
C ASN A 410 -23.74 -10.44 -21.21
N ASN A 411 -22.51 -10.58 -20.74
CA ASN A 411 -21.47 -9.58 -20.97
C ASN A 411 -20.94 -9.64 -22.39
N LYS A 412 -20.55 -8.46 -22.87
CA LYS A 412 -19.68 -8.27 -24.04
C LYS A 412 -18.32 -7.79 -23.53
N THR A 413 -17.31 -7.92 -24.36
CA THR A 413 -15.95 -7.50 -24.02
C THR A 413 -15.46 -6.46 -25.03
N ILE A 414 -14.80 -5.41 -24.54
CA ILE A 414 -14.13 -4.39 -25.35
C ILE A 414 -12.68 -4.27 -24.91
N ASP A 415 -11.77 -4.21 -25.87
CA ASP A 415 -10.34 -4.00 -25.62
C ASP A 415 -10.01 -2.52 -25.63
N VAL A 416 -9.27 -2.07 -24.62
CA VAL A 416 -8.82 -0.68 -24.52
C VAL A 416 -7.35 -0.60 -24.14
N ILE A 417 -6.68 0.50 -24.50
CA ILE A 417 -5.36 0.85 -23.99
C ILE A 417 -5.57 1.75 -22.78
N VAL A 418 -4.89 1.40 -21.67
CA VAL A 418 -4.96 2.18 -20.44
C VAL A 418 -4.22 3.49 -20.60
N GLU A 419 -4.91 4.60 -20.46
CA GLU A 419 -4.39 5.96 -20.58
C GLU A 419 -4.54 6.70 -19.25
N LYS A 420 -3.71 7.75 -19.04
CA LYS A 420 -3.91 8.65 -17.92
C LYS A 420 -5.20 9.46 -18.17
N ILE A 421 -6.10 9.42 -17.23
CA ILE A 421 -7.33 10.21 -17.24
C ILE A 421 -7.00 11.58 -16.67
N ASN A 422 -7.19 12.64 -17.43
CA ASN A 422 -6.99 14.04 -17.03
C ASN A 422 -8.25 14.63 -16.39
#